data_3cb60e4ec249ce28bb146cc700f9f90b
#
_entry.id   3cb60e4ec249ce28bb146cc700f9f90b
#
_cell.length_a   1.000
_cell.length_b   1.000
_cell.length_c   1.000
_cell.angle_alpha   90.00
_cell.angle_beta   90.00
_cell.angle_gamma   90.00
#
_symmetry.space_group_name_H-M   'P 1'
#
loop_
_entity.id
_entity.type
_entity.pdbx_description
1 polymer ?
#
loop_
_entity_poly.entity_id
_entity_poly.type
_entity_poly.pdbx_seq_one_letter_code
_entity_poly.pdbx_strand_id
1 'polypeptide(L)'
;MILEVLLNRIPVLEISGSKTLEISEIVFDSRKAVENSLYVAVKGTVSDGHSFINAAIDKGAKAIVCEVLPENSKAGITYIQ
;
A
#
# COMPACT_ATOMS: atom_id res chain seq x y z
N MET A 1 -12.73 4.18 -5.34
CA MET A 1 -13.05 3.29 -4.21
C MET A 1 -12.37 3.83 -2.96
N ILE A 2 -13.13 4.04 -1.90
CA ILE A 2 -12.56 4.62 -0.68
C ILE A 2 -11.83 3.54 0.11
N LEU A 3 -10.62 3.84 0.55
CA LEU A 3 -9.76 2.89 1.26
C LEU A 3 -10.44 2.26 2.48
N GLU A 4 -11.14 3.05 3.29
CA GLU A 4 -11.84 2.55 4.47
C GLU A 4 -12.83 1.43 4.14
N VAL A 5 -13.52 1.53 3.01
CA VAL A 5 -14.48 0.51 2.56
C VAL A 5 -13.75 -0.80 2.23
N LEU A 6 -12.59 -0.70 1.61
CA LEU A 6 -11.76 -1.87 1.30
C LEU A 6 -11.27 -2.55 2.58
N LEU A 7 -10.86 -1.77 3.57
CA LEU A 7 -10.29 -2.28 4.81
C LEU A 7 -11.31 -3.02 5.68
N ASN A 8 -12.59 -2.71 5.53
CA ASN A 8 -13.64 -3.40 6.28
C ASN A 8 -13.79 -4.89 5.90
N ARG A 9 -13.18 -5.30 4.79
CA ARG A 9 -13.29 -6.67 4.28
C ARG A 9 -12.10 -7.55 4.62
N ILE A 10 -11.07 -7.00 5.25
CA ILE A 10 -9.84 -7.73 5.56
C ILE A 10 -9.44 -7.51 7.02
N PRO A 11 -8.80 -8.50 7.65
CA PRO A 11 -8.25 -8.30 8.98
C PRO A 11 -7.04 -7.38 8.90
N VAL A 12 -7.06 -6.30 9.67
CA VAL A 12 -6.01 -5.30 9.70
C VAL A 12 -5.45 -5.21 11.12
N LEU A 13 -4.13 -5.32 11.25
CA LEU A 13 -3.46 -5.21 12.55
C LEU A 13 -3.23 -3.75 12.93
N GLU A 14 -2.79 -2.93 11.97
CA GLU A 14 -2.45 -1.55 12.23
C GLU A 14 -2.61 -0.72 10.96
N ILE A 15 -3.04 0.53 11.11
CA ILE A 15 -3.14 1.49 10.02
C ILE A 15 -2.44 2.77 10.45
N SER A 16 -1.53 3.25 9.60
CA SER A 16 -0.84 4.53 9.80
C SER A 16 -1.16 5.43 8.62
N GLY A 17 -1.89 6.50 8.86
CA GLY A 17 -2.28 7.47 7.84
C GLY A 17 -3.79 7.57 7.66
N SER A 18 -4.22 8.22 6.59
CA SER A 18 -5.64 8.47 6.33
C SER A 18 -6.34 7.25 5.75
N LYS A 19 -7.55 6.95 6.23
CA LYS A 19 -8.41 5.88 5.68
C LYS A 19 -9.37 6.40 4.62
N THR A 20 -9.44 7.72 4.45
CA THR A 20 -10.42 8.34 3.55
C THR A 20 -9.88 8.56 2.13
N LEU A 21 -8.74 7.97 1.81
CA LEU A 21 -8.14 8.08 0.48
C LEU A 21 -9.03 7.42 -0.57
N GLU A 22 -9.12 8.07 -1.72
CA GLU A 22 -9.78 7.50 -2.89
C GLU A 22 -8.77 6.64 -3.65
N ILE A 23 -9.04 5.35 -3.76
CA ILE A 23 -8.15 4.41 -4.43
C ILE A 23 -8.61 4.18 -5.86
N SER A 24 -7.72 4.41 -6.82
CA SER A 24 -8.01 4.22 -8.24
C SER A 24 -7.98 2.75 -8.64
N GLU A 25 -6.99 1.99 -8.17
CA GLU A 25 -6.91 0.55 -8.41
C GLU A 25 -5.99 -0.13 -7.41
N ILE A 26 -6.11 -1.44 -7.32
CA ILE A 26 -5.28 -2.27 -6.45
C ILE A 26 -4.24 -2.97 -7.33
N VAL A 27 -2.96 -2.86 -6.96
CA VAL A 27 -1.87 -3.47 -7.71
C VAL A 27 -1.00 -4.34 -6.80
N PHE A 28 -0.50 -5.45 -7.34
CA PHE A 28 0.40 -6.36 -6.65
C PHE A 28 1.83 -6.27 -7.18
N ASP A 29 2.03 -5.53 -8.25
CA ASP A 29 3.33 -5.31 -8.88
C ASP A 29 3.62 -3.81 -8.86
N SER A 30 4.75 -3.43 -8.25
CA SER A 30 5.14 -2.02 -8.14
C SER A 30 5.28 -1.33 -9.51
N ARG A 31 5.61 -2.10 -10.55
CA ARG A 31 5.76 -1.55 -11.91
C ARG A 31 4.43 -1.13 -12.51
N LYS A 32 3.32 -1.65 -11.98
CA LYS A 32 1.97 -1.33 -12.44
C LYS A 32 1.30 -0.26 -11.58
N ALA A 33 2.00 0.27 -10.59
CA ALA A 33 1.45 1.31 -9.74
C ALA A 33 1.15 2.56 -10.57
N VAL A 34 0.03 3.18 -10.28
CA VAL A 34 -0.44 4.40 -10.91
C VAL A 34 -0.86 5.38 -9.82
N GLU A 35 -1.22 6.60 -10.22
CA GLU A 35 -1.63 7.62 -9.26
C GLU A 35 -2.84 7.15 -8.43
N ASN A 36 -2.76 7.32 -7.12
CA ASN A 36 -3.79 6.94 -6.15
C ASN A 36 -4.06 5.44 -6.06
N SER A 37 -3.09 4.60 -6.47
CA SER A 37 -3.23 3.15 -6.36
C SER A 37 -2.93 2.65 -4.94
N LEU A 38 -3.42 1.45 -4.64
CA LEU A 38 -3.07 0.68 -3.44
C LEU A 38 -2.10 -0.41 -3.88
N TYR A 39 -0.89 -0.37 -3.35
CA TYR A 39 0.11 -1.41 -3.61
C TYR A 39 0.10 -2.44 -2.48
N VAL A 40 -0.01 -3.71 -2.84
CA VAL A 40 0.06 -4.83 -1.89
C VAL A 40 1.47 -5.42 -1.94
N ALA A 41 2.24 -5.23 -0.88
CA ALA A 41 3.57 -5.77 -0.76
C ALA A 41 3.49 -7.22 -0.26
N VAL A 42 3.83 -8.16 -1.13
CA VAL A 42 3.78 -9.59 -0.82
C VAL A 42 5.18 -10.14 -0.72
N LYS A 43 5.45 -10.88 0.34
CA LYS A 43 6.73 -11.56 0.50
C LYS A 43 6.70 -12.86 -0.31
N GLY A 44 7.42 -12.87 -1.43
CA GLY A 44 7.48 -14.03 -2.32
C GLY A 44 8.70 -14.88 -2.10
N THR A 45 8.78 -16.00 -2.84
CA THR A 45 9.92 -16.92 -2.78
C THR A 45 11.13 -16.40 -3.54
N VAL A 46 10.88 -15.57 -4.56
CA VAL A 46 11.93 -15.03 -5.43
C VAL A 46 12.31 -13.61 -5.03
N SER A 47 11.33 -12.80 -4.67
CA SER A 47 11.57 -11.42 -4.27
C SER A 47 10.61 -11.02 -3.17
N ASP A 48 11.01 -10.04 -2.37
CA ASP A 48 10.18 -9.48 -1.32
C ASP A 48 9.54 -8.19 -1.84
N GLY A 49 8.21 -8.17 -1.93
CA GLY A 49 7.47 -6.99 -2.37
C GLY A 49 7.73 -5.75 -1.53
N HIS A 50 8.18 -5.91 -0.29
CA HIS A 50 8.53 -4.78 0.58
C HIS A 50 9.71 -3.97 0.01
N SER A 51 10.60 -4.62 -0.75
CA SER A 51 11.73 -3.94 -1.40
C SER A 51 11.28 -2.93 -2.45
N PHE A 52 10.05 -3.04 -2.94
CA PHE A 52 9.52 -2.22 -4.02
C PHE A 52 8.50 -1.18 -3.56
N ILE A 53 8.30 -1.03 -2.24
CA ILE A 53 7.35 -0.06 -1.70
C ILE A 53 7.67 1.36 -2.18
N ASN A 54 8.94 1.76 -2.09
CA ASN A 54 9.34 3.10 -2.53
C ASN A 54 9.11 3.31 -4.02
N ALA A 55 9.36 2.29 -4.84
CA ALA A 55 9.12 2.36 -6.27
C ALA A 55 7.63 2.55 -6.58
N ALA A 56 6.76 1.86 -5.86
CA ALA A 56 5.31 2.02 -6.02
C ALA A 56 4.87 3.43 -5.63
N ILE A 57 5.40 3.96 -4.54
CA ILE A 57 5.10 5.32 -4.08
C ILE A 57 5.55 6.34 -5.13
N ASP A 58 6.73 6.16 -5.70
CA ASP A 58 7.25 7.07 -6.74
C ASP A 58 6.36 7.08 -7.98
N LYS A 59 5.62 6.02 -8.23
CA LYS A 59 4.68 5.94 -9.35
C LYS A 59 3.28 6.42 -9.01
N GLY A 60 3.05 6.83 -7.76
CA GLY A 60 1.79 7.44 -7.37
C GLY A 60 0.94 6.65 -6.39
N ALA A 61 1.41 5.49 -5.91
CA ALA A 61 0.67 4.75 -4.89
C ALA A 61 0.51 5.61 -3.64
N LYS A 62 -0.69 5.62 -3.08
CA LYS A 62 -1.02 6.41 -1.88
C LYS A 62 -1.31 5.52 -0.67
N ALA A 63 -1.52 4.23 -0.88
CA ALA A 63 -1.74 3.29 0.20
C ALA A 63 -0.89 2.05 -0.05
N ILE A 64 -0.35 1.49 1.03
CA ILE A 64 0.53 0.32 0.98
C ILE A 64 0.03 -0.71 1.98
N VAL A 65 -0.27 -1.92 1.50
CA VAL A 65 -0.53 -3.06 2.38
C VAL A 65 0.78 -3.81 2.52
N CYS A 66 1.20 -4.08 3.74
CA CYS A 66 2.49 -4.72 4.01
C CYS A 66 2.42 -5.62 5.24
N GLU A 67 3.34 -6.57 5.35
CA GLU A 67 3.44 -7.44 6.53
C GLU A 67 4.22 -6.76 7.64
N VAL A 68 5.18 -5.91 7.26
CA VAL A 68 6.03 -5.16 8.19
C VAL A 68 5.96 -3.69 7.82
N LEU A 69 5.58 -2.85 8.79
CA LEU A 69 5.55 -1.40 8.56
C LEU A 69 6.97 -0.86 8.37
N PRO A 70 7.19 0.01 7.37
CA PRO A 70 8.51 0.59 7.16
C PRO A 70 8.91 1.51 8.32
N GLU A 71 10.21 1.57 8.61
CA GLU A 71 10.74 2.43 9.68
C GLU A 71 10.55 3.91 9.34
N ASN A 72 10.66 4.25 8.06
CA ASN A 72 10.54 5.63 7.59
C ASN A 72 9.30 5.77 6.73
N SER A 73 8.16 6.03 7.37
CA SER A 73 6.93 6.27 6.64
C SER A 73 6.94 7.65 5.99
N LYS A 74 6.46 7.75 4.76
CA LYS A 74 6.39 9.01 4.03
C LYS A 74 5.07 9.72 4.30
N ALA A 75 5.11 11.05 4.40
CA ALA A 75 3.92 11.87 4.59
C ALA A 75 2.97 11.70 3.40
N GLY A 76 1.68 11.67 3.66
CA GLY A 76 0.66 11.54 2.62
C GLY A 76 0.42 10.11 2.14
N ILE A 77 1.14 9.14 2.69
CA ILE A 77 0.98 7.73 2.35
C ILE A 77 0.34 6.99 3.54
N THR A 78 -0.62 6.14 3.26
CA THR A 78 -1.27 5.29 4.28
C THR A 78 -0.66 3.90 4.24
N TYR A 79 -0.17 3.43 5.38
CA TYR A 79 0.42 2.09 5.52
C TYR A 79 -0.53 1.20 6.31
N ILE A 80 -0.78 -0.01 5.80
CA ILE A 80 -1.72 -0.97 6.38
C ILE A 80 -0.99 -2.29 6.64
N GLN A 81 -0.97 -2.68 7.89
CA GLN A 81 -0.35 -3.95 8.28
C GLN A 81 -1.40 -5.05 8.44
#